data_ad08e88e116253ab7de08e9b1bc5439c
#
_entry.id   ad08e88e116253ab7de08e9b1bc5439c
#
_cell.length_a   1.000
_cell.length_b   1.000
_cell.length_c   1.000
_cell.angle_alpha   90.00
_cell.angle_beta   90.00
_cell.angle_gamma   90.00
#
_symmetry.space_group_name_H-M   'P 1'
#
loop_
_entity.id
_entity.type
_entity.pdbx_description
1 polymer ?
#
loop_
_entity_poly.entity_id
_entity_poly.type
_entity_poly.pdbx_seq_one_letter_code
_entity_poly.pdbx_strand_id
1 'polypeptide(L)'
;MKRQIFSLFLLLLTLVACGDKPLDPNKPVYVKNKTTMGDVTVLLYDDTPLHRDNFIKLCQSNEYEGMLFHRVIKEFVVQGGDPESKAHEPGALYGDGDGGYTVPAE
;
A
#
# COMPACT_ATOMS: atom_id res chain seq x y z
N MET A 1 -18.52 -37.00 45.44
CA MET A 1 -18.76 -35.70 44.79
C MET A 1 -17.54 -35.29 44.00
N LYS A 2 -17.59 -35.45 42.70
CA LYS A 2 -16.50 -35.10 41.83
C LYS A 2 -16.64 -33.62 41.44
N ARG A 3 -15.77 -32.76 41.95
CA ARG A 3 -15.63 -31.37 41.50
C ARG A 3 -14.97 -31.41 40.14
N GLN A 4 -15.75 -31.13 39.14
CA GLN A 4 -15.22 -30.84 37.79
C GLN A 4 -14.63 -29.43 37.81
N ILE A 5 -13.31 -29.38 37.80
CA ILE A 5 -12.60 -28.10 37.55
C ILE A 5 -12.67 -27.89 36.06
N PHE A 6 -13.57 -27.02 35.62
CA PHE A 6 -13.60 -26.49 34.26
C PHE A 6 -12.40 -25.54 34.12
N SER A 7 -11.32 -26.06 33.60
CA SER A 7 -10.20 -25.23 33.16
C SER A 7 -10.65 -24.47 31.93
N LEU A 8 -11.06 -23.23 32.16
CA LEU A 8 -11.33 -22.27 31.09
C LEU A 8 -9.99 -21.89 30.46
N PHE A 9 -9.60 -22.62 29.42
CA PHE A 9 -8.47 -22.24 28.59
C PHE A 9 -8.90 -21.01 27.79
N LEU A 10 -8.70 -19.83 28.39
CA LEU A 10 -8.84 -18.56 27.69
C LEU A 10 -7.72 -18.47 26.66
N LEU A 11 -8.02 -18.94 25.45
CA LEU A 11 -7.15 -18.75 24.29
C LEU A 11 -7.14 -17.25 24.01
N LEU A 12 -6.16 -16.58 24.62
CA LEU A 12 -5.87 -15.19 24.33
C LEU A 12 -5.34 -15.12 22.90
N LEU A 13 -6.26 -14.95 21.95
CA LEU A 13 -5.92 -14.66 20.57
C LEU A 13 -5.30 -13.27 20.58
N THR A 14 -3.99 -13.20 20.77
CA THR A 14 -3.26 -11.97 20.52
C THR A 14 -3.34 -11.71 19.02
N LEU A 15 -4.33 -10.92 18.62
CA LEU A 15 -4.27 -10.21 17.35
C LEU A 15 -3.03 -9.33 17.46
N VAL A 16 -1.93 -9.79 16.86
CA VAL A 16 -0.85 -8.91 16.47
C VAL A 16 -1.42 -8.08 15.34
N ALA A 17 -2.14 -7.01 15.69
CA ALA A 17 -2.34 -5.93 14.77
C ALA A 17 -0.93 -5.45 14.44
N CYS A 18 -0.47 -5.65 13.20
CA CYS A 18 0.55 -4.80 12.59
C CYS A 18 -0.05 -3.40 12.59
N GLY A 19 -0.01 -2.74 13.76
CA GLY A 19 -0.43 -1.37 13.90
C GLY A 19 0.56 -0.53 13.12
N ASP A 20 0.07 0.08 12.04
CA ASP A 20 0.81 1.12 11.37
C ASP A 20 1.13 2.17 12.43
N LYS A 21 2.42 2.30 12.72
CA LYS A 21 2.87 3.29 13.69
C LYS A 21 2.44 4.66 13.17
N PRO A 22 1.76 5.49 13.97
CA PRO A 22 1.38 6.82 13.54
C PRO A 22 2.58 7.57 12.98
N LEU A 23 2.42 8.18 11.80
CA LEU A 23 3.46 8.98 11.21
C LEU A 23 3.67 10.25 12.03
N ASP A 24 4.93 10.57 12.33
CA ASP A 24 5.29 11.80 13.00
C ASP A 24 5.14 12.96 11.99
N PRO A 25 4.26 13.95 12.24
CA PRO A 25 4.03 15.05 11.30
C PRO A 25 5.26 15.96 11.11
N ASN A 26 6.26 15.85 11.99
CA ASN A 26 7.48 16.66 11.92
C ASN A 26 8.64 15.94 11.21
N LYS A 27 8.41 14.75 10.69
CA LYS A 27 9.44 13.97 9.99
C LYS A 27 9.11 13.76 8.53
N PRO A 28 10.13 13.74 7.65
CA PRO A 28 9.93 13.41 6.26
C PRO A 28 9.40 11.97 6.11
N VAL A 29 8.48 11.79 5.17
CA VAL A 29 7.89 10.48 4.87
C VAL A 29 8.61 9.86 3.69
N TYR A 30 9.14 8.67 3.91
CA TYR A 30 9.73 7.84 2.87
C TYR A 30 8.85 6.62 2.61
N VAL A 31 8.68 6.27 1.36
CA VAL A 31 7.99 5.05 0.94
C VAL A 31 8.98 4.13 0.24
N LYS A 32 9.08 2.90 0.71
CA LYS A 32 9.87 1.86 0.07
C LYS A 32 8.98 1.03 -0.84
N ASN A 33 9.19 1.14 -2.13
CA ASN A 33 8.55 0.31 -3.13
C ASN A 33 9.38 -0.97 -3.32
N LYS A 34 8.85 -2.09 -2.88
CA LYS A 34 9.46 -3.40 -3.09
C LYS A 34 8.99 -3.96 -4.42
N THR A 35 9.91 -4.15 -5.34
CA THR A 35 9.62 -4.70 -6.67
C THR A 35 10.35 -6.02 -6.90
N THR A 36 9.96 -6.77 -7.91
CA THR A 36 10.66 -7.99 -8.33
C THR A 36 12.07 -7.74 -8.84
N MET A 37 12.39 -6.48 -9.17
CA MET A 37 13.70 -6.05 -9.68
C MET A 37 14.55 -5.32 -8.63
N GLY A 38 14.07 -5.20 -7.41
CA GLY A 38 14.74 -4.51 -6.31
C GLY A 38 13.86 -3.46 -5.66
N ASP A 39 14.39 -2.79 -4.64
CA ASP A 39 13.67 -1.81 -3.85
C ASP A 39 13.99 -0.39 -4.32
N VAL A 40 12.97 0.46 -4.38
CA VAL A 40 13.09 1.89 -4.66
C VAL A 40 12.49 2.67 -3.49
N THR A 41 13.28 3.58 -2.91
CA THR A 41 12.80 4.47 -1.85
C THR A 41 12.53 5.85 -2.40
N VAL A 42 11.33 6.36 -2.16
CA VAL A 42 10.93 7.71 -2.57
C VAL A 42 10.63 8.57 -1.36
N LEU A 43 10.98 9.85 -1.45
CA LEU A 43 10.62 10.86 -0.47
C LEU A 43 9.33 11.55 -0.92
N LEU A 44 8.36 11.62 -0.02
CA LEU A 44 7.13 12.39 -0.28
C LEU A 44 7.30 13.82 0.21
N TYR A 45 7.01 14.78 -0.68
CA TYR A 45 7.10 16.19 -0.36
C TYR A 45 5.86 16.68 0.39
N ASP A 46 6.05 17.67 1.26
CA ASP A 46 4.97 18.29 2.02
C ASP A 46 4.23 19.38 1.24
N ASP A 47 4.76 19.80 0.09
CA ASP A 47 4.19 20.84 -0.76
C ASP A 47 2.88 20.40 -1.44
N THR A 48 2.63 19.10 -1.54
CA THR A 48 1.40 18.51 -2.08
C THR A 48 0.76 17.58 -1.05
N PRO A 49 0.19 18.14 0.04
CA PRO A 49 -0.28 17.34 1.18
C PRO A 49 -1.44 16.42 0.82
N LEU A 50 -2.34 16.80 -0.07
CA LEU A 50 -3.47 15.96 -0.49
C LEU A 50 -2.99 14.71 -1.23
N HIS A 51 -2.08 14.87 -2.18
CA HIS A 51 -1.48 13.75 -2.93
C HIS A 51 -0.60 12.89 -2.02
N ARG A 52 0.19 13.51 -1.15
CA ARG A 52 1.02 12.80 -0.17
C ARG A 52 0.16 11.92 0.73
N ASP A 53 -0.87 12.47 1.34
CA ASP A 53 -1.71 11.76 2.30
C ASP A 53 -2.53 10.65 1.62
N ASN A 54 -2.98 10.88 0.39
CA ASN A 54 -3.63 9.85 -0.42
C ASN A 54 -2.70 8.68 -0.73
N PHE A 55 -1.46 8.97 -1.13
CA PHE A 55 -0.46 7.93 -1.42
C PHE A 55 -0.13 7.11 -0.16
N ILE A 56 0.07 7.77 0.98
CA ILE A 56 0.29 7.10 2.27
C ILE A 56 -0.88 6.17 2.61
N LYS A 57 -2.11 6.67 2.49
CA LYS A 57 -3.32 5.88 2.75
C LYS A 57 -3.39 4.62 1.88
N LEU A 58 -3.11 4.75 0.59
CA LEU A 58 -3.11 3.62 -0.35
C LEU A 58 -1.99 2.61 -0.03
N CYS A 59 -0.83 3.08 0.39
CA CYS A 59 0.25 2.22 0.86
C CYS A 59 -0.13 1.45 2.13
N GLN A 60 -0.73 2.12 3.11
CA GLN A 60 -1.15 1.52 4.37
C GLN A 60 -2.25 0.47 4.19
N SER A 61 -3.13 0.65 3.22
CA SER A 61 -4.17 -0.33 2.87
C SER A 61 -3.71 -1.40 1.87
N ASN A 62 -2.43 -1.43 1.52
CA ASN A 62 -1.83 -2.38 0.57
C ASN A 62 -2.46 -2.36 -0.83
N GLU A 63 -3.03 -1.23 -1.25
CA GLU A 63 -3.68 -1.11 -2.56
C GLU A 63 -2.73 -1.32 -3.73
N TYR A 64 -1.45 -0.97 -3.57
CA TYR A 64 -0.45 -1.14 -4.62
C TYR A 64 0.14 -2.55 -4.72
N GLU A 65 -0.15 -3.42 -3.77
CA GLU A 65 0.38 -4.77 -3.77
C GLU A 65 -0.12 -5.57 -4.97
N GLY A 66 0.82 -6.16 -5.69
CA GLY A 66 0.52 -6.95 -6.89
C GLY A 66 0.27 -6.15 -8.17
N MET A 67 0.27 -4.82 -8.12
CA MET A 67 0.18 -3.99 -9.33
C MET A 67 1.47 -4.07 -10.16
N LEU A 68 1.31 -3.86 -11.46
CA LEU A 68 2.42 -3.82 -12.41
C LEU A 68 2.84 -2.39 -12.71
N PHE A 69 4.11 -2.22 -13.08
CA PHE A 69 4.53 -1.07 -13.88
C PHE A 69 4.15 -1.34 -15.32
N HIS A 70 2.97 -0.86 -15.72
CA HIS A 70 2.36 -1.19 -17.00
C HIS A 70 2.89 -0.38 -18.19
N ARG A 71 3.67 0.66 -17.93
CA ARG A 71 4.25 1.52 -18.97
C ARG A 71 5.68 1.90 -18.62
N VAL A 72 6.59 1.56 -19.50
CA VAL A 72 8.01 1.90 -19.37
C VAL A 72 8.49 2.51 -20.68
N ILE A 73 8.91 3.76 -20.63
CA ILE A 73 9.46 4.47 -21.80
C ILE A 73 10.85 4.96 -21.43
N LYS A 74 11.84 4.53 -22.23
CA LYS A 74 13.24 4.91 -22.04
C LYS A 74 13.40 6.44 -21.99
N GLU A 75 14.16 6.91 -21.02
CA GLU A 75 14.45 8.33 -20.81
C GLU A 75 13.22 9.22 -20.55
N PHE A 76 12.08 8.59 -20.19
CA PHE A 76 10.87 9.34 -19.94
C PHE A 76 10.18 8.90 -18.63
N VAL A 77 9.61 7.69 -18.57
CA VAL A 77 8.76 7.30 -17.43
C VAL A 77 8.73 5.79 -17.19
N VAL A 78 8.59 5.44 -15.92
CA VAL A 78 8.09 4.14 -15.44
C VAL A 78 6.79 4.42 -14.70
N GLN A 79 5.70 3.91 -15.19
CA GLN A 79 4.35 4.19 -14.69
C GLN A 79 3.69 2.93 -14.13
N GLY A 80 3.09 3.09 -12.97
CA GLY A 80 2.31 2.06 -12.28
C GLY A 80 1.06 2.67 -11.63
N GLY A 81 0.33 1.85 -10.89
CA GLY A 81 -0.82 2.30 -10.10
C GLY A 81 -2.18 1.99 -10.71
N ASP A 82 -2.24 1.25 -11.81
CA ASP A 82 -3.51 0.76 -12.34
C ASP A 82 -3.99 -0.46 -11.54
N PRO A 83 -5.14 -0.38 -10.81
CA PRO A 83 -5.67 -1.49 -10.02
C PRO A 83 -5.98 -2.74 -10.85
N GLU A 84 -6.35 -2.59 -12.12
CA GLU A 84 -6.66 -3.71 -13.02
C GLU A 84 -5.41 -4.52 -13.35
N SER A 85 -4.21 -3.92 -13.22
CA SER A 85 -2.94 -4.61 -13.48
C SER A 85 -2.66 -5.76 -12.50
N LYS A 86 -3.38 -5.85 -11.37
CA LYS A 86 -3.30 -6.98 -10.44
C LYS A 86 -3.74 -8.31 -11.05
N ALA A 87 -4.52 -8.29 -12.12
CA ALA A 87 -4.97 -9.48 -12.83
C ALA A 87 -3.84 -10.20 -13.57
N HIS A 88 -2.76 -9.49 -13.94
CA HIS A 88 -1.60 -10.02 -14.66
C HIS A 88 -1.97 -10.79 -15.94
N GLU A 89 -2.97 -10.32 -16.68
CA GLU A 89 -3.43 -10.98 -17.90
C GLU A 89 -2.43 -10.82 -19.04
N PRO A 90 -1.96 -11.93 -19.64
CA PRO A 90 -1.04 -11.86 -20.78
C PRO A 90 -1.66 -11.11 -21.95
N GLY A 91 -0.93 -10.14 -22.52
CA GLY A 91 -1.38 -9.35 -23.65
C GLY A 91 -2.39 -8.24 -23.34
N ALA A 92 -2.85 -8.12 -22.09
CA ALA A 92 -3.70 -7.02 -21.67
C ALA A 92 -2.93 -5.69 -21.65
N LEU A 93 -3.60 -4.62 -22.04
CA LEU A 93 -3.10 -3.25 -21.89
C LEU A 93 -3.71 -2.64 -20.63
N TYR A 94 -2.85 -2.10 -19.78
CA TYR A 94 -3.26 -1.42 -18.55
C TYR A 94 -2.93 0.07 -18.64
N GLY A 95 -3.62 0.86 -17.82
CA GLY A 95 -3.44 2.31 -17.72
C GLY A 95 -4.76 3.08 -17.68
N ASP A 96 -5.88 2.42 -17.95
CA ASP A 96 -7.22 3.02 -17.93
C ASP A 96 -7.98 2.77 -16.62
N GLY A 97 -7.47 1.89 -15.75
CA GLY A 97 -8.05 1.65 -14.44
C GLY A 97 -7.84 2.82 -13.48
N ASP A 98 -8.77 3.03 -12.58
CA ASP A 98 -8.68 4.05 -11.55
C ASP A 98 -9.14 3.56 -10.18
N GLY A 99 -8.96 4.38 -9.16
CA GLY A 99 -9.38 4.09 -7.79
C GLY A 99 -10.83 4.47 -7.47
N GLY A 100 -11.59 4.94 -8.46
CA GLY A 100 -12.97 5.39 -8.30
C GLY A 100 -13.13 6.81 -7.73
N TYR A 101 -12.04 7.55 -7.57
CA TYR A 101 -12.03 8.94 -7.11
C TYR A 101 -10.82 9.71 -7.64
N THR A 102 -10.85 11.01 -7.51
CA THR A 102 -9.73 11.89 -7.89
C THR A 102 -9.28 12.74 -6.70
N VAL A 103 -8.02 13.16 -6.74
CA VAL A 103 -7.47 14.12 -5.78
C VAL A 103 -7.34 15.46 -6.49
N PRO A 104 -7.83 16.56 -5.90
CA PRO A 104 -7.71 17.90 -6.51
C PRO A 104 -6.25 18.26 -6.78
N ALA A 105 -6.01 19.00 -7.84
CA ALA A 105 -4.70 19.57 -8.14
C ALA A 105 -4.25 20.53 -7.03
N GLU A 106 -2.98 20.50 -6.72
CA GLU A 106 -2.36 21.35 -5.69
C GLU A 106 -0.94 21.81 -6.08
#